data_aad7b86aaaf0665fd4f9a55837884371
#
_entry.id   aad7b86aaaf0665fd4f9a55837884371
#
_cell.length_a   1.000
_cell.length_b   1.000
_cell.length_c   1.000
_cell.angle_alpha   90.00
_cell.angle_beta   90.00
_cell.angle_gamma   90.00
#
_symmetry.space_group_name_H-M   'P 1'
#
loop_
_entity.id
_entity.type
_entity.pdbx_description
1 polymer ?
#
loop_
_entity_poly.entity_id
_entity_poly.type
_entity_poly.pdbx_seq_one_letter_code
_entity_poly.pdbx_strand_id
1 'polypeptide(L)'
;MVLTLLQRVLGRAGKPAGGTAGSSALELPPADSRERARGMVMGLQDEICTGLAALDGEGRFNEESWERPEGGGGRSRVMREGRVFEQGGVNFSEVQGQELPPSILKQRPEAKGHPWFATGTSMVLHPRNPFIPTVHLNYRYFEAGPVWWFGG
;
A
#
# COMPACT_ATOMS: atom_id res chain seq x y z
N MET A 1 -14.85 -11.91 7.22
CA MET A 1 -13.49 -12.36 7.57
C MET A 1 -12.42 -11.33 7.18
N VAL A 2 -12.39 -10.81 5.96
CA VAL A 2 -11.46 -9.72 5.54
C VAL A 2 -11.66 -8.44 6.36
N LEU A 3 -12.90 -8.08 6.67
CA LEU A 3 -13.24 -6.89 7.48
C LEU A 3 -12.70 -6.99 8.92
N THR A 4 -12.68 -8.20 9.51
CA THR A 4 -12.17 -8.45 10.85
C THR A 4 -10.63 -8.38 10.91
N LEU A 5 -9.95 -8.76 9.83
CA LEU A 5 -8.50 -8.64 9.70
C LEU A 5 -8.08 -7.17 9.62
N LEU A 6 -8.78 -6.39 8.80
CA LEU A 6 -8.62 -4.93 8.70
C LEU A 6 -8.85 -4.22 10.04
N GLN A 7 -9.85 -4.62 10.82
CA GLN A 7 -10.13 -4.03 12.14
C GLN A 7 -9.03 -4.33 13.18
N ARG A 8 -8.35 -5.48 13.10
CA ARG A 8 -7.22 -5.80 14.00
C ARG A 8 -5.96 -4.98 13.66
N VAL A 9 -5.72 -4.71 12.38
CA VAL A 9 -4.58 -3.89 11.93
C VAL A 9 -4.86 -2.40 12.18
N LEU A 10 -6.08 -1.92 11.89
CA LEU A 10 -6.48 -0.53 12.07
C LEU A 10 -6.81 -0.15 13.53
N GLY A 11 -7.14 -1.10 14.38
CA GLY A 11 -7.45 -0.86 15.80
C GLY A 11 -6.29 -0.37 16.67
N ARG A 12 -5.07 -0.30 16.10
CA ARG A 12 -3.88 0.33 16.69
C ARG A 12 -3.47 1.65 16.04
N ALA A 13 -4.08 2.02 14.93
CA ALA A 13 -3.89 3.33 14.33
C ALA A 13 -4.80 4.33 15.06
N GLY A 14 -4.21 5.34 15.67
CA GLY A 14 -4.95 6.41 16.33
C GLY A 14 -6.00 7.00 15.40
N LYS A 15 -7.17 7.36 16.01
CA LYS A 15 -8.32 7.97 15.36
C LYS A 15 -7.87 9.07 14.38
N PRO A 16 -8.31 9.08 13.11
CA PRO A 16 -7.99 10.19 12.23
C PRO A 16 -8.61 11.46 12.83
N ALA A 17 -7.78 12.43 13.13
CA ALA A 17 -8.24 13.75 13.51
C ALA A 17 -8.97 14.34 12.30
N GLY A 18 -10.27 14.57 12.42
CA GLY A 18 -11.06 15.34 11.47
C GLY A 18 -10.48 16.76 11.38
N GLY A 19 -9.66 17.04 10.38
CA GLY A 19 -9.02 18.33 10.17
C GLY A 19 -10.02 19.30 9.56
N THR A 20 -10.53 20.23 10.35
CA THR A 20 -10.97 21.55 9.86
C THR A 20 -9.78 22.24 9.21
N ALA A 21 -10.01 22.85 8.04
CA ALA A 21 -9.03 23.65 7.32
C ALA A 21 -8.60 24.88 8.15
N GLY A 22 -7.59 24.70 8.98
CA GLY A 22 -6.83 25.75 9.66
C GLY A 22 -5.42 25.72 9.08
N SER A 23 -4.90 26.89 8.71
CA SER A 23 -3.50 27.09 8.32
C SER A 23 -2.57 26.71 9.47
N SER A 24 -2.29 25.42 9.64
CA SER A 24 -1.20 24.96 10.49
C SER A 24 0.08 24.87 9.65
N ALA A 25 1.18 25.32 10.21
CA ALA A 25 2.50 25.07 9.64
C ALA A 25 2.61 23.58 9.28
N LEU A 26 3.02 23.27 8.04
CA LEU A 26 3.18 21.90 7.59
C LEU A 26 4.27 21.25 8.45
N GLU A 27 3.87 20.35 9.33
CA GLU A 27 4.80 19.59 10.15
C GLU A 27 5.43 18.47 9.32
N LEU A 28 6.74 18.32 9.46
CA LEU A 28 7.46 17.19 8.85
C LEU A 28 6.93 15.88 9.44
N PRO A 29 6.94 14.80 8.64
CA PRO A 29 6.58 13.48 9.17
C PRO A 29 7.54 13.07 10.29
N PRO A 30 7.08 12.32 11.31
CA PRO A 30 7.98 11.75 12.31
C PRO A 30 9.15 10.99 11.67
N ALA A 31 10.32 11.04 12.29
CA ALA A 31 11.57 10.51 11.70
C ALA A 31 11.52 9.01 11.35
N ASP A 32 10.70 8.23 12.06
CA ASP A 32 10.51 6.78 11.85
C ASP A 32 9.34 6.42 10.91
N SER A 33 8.68 7.43 10.32
CA SER A 33 7.44 7.22 9.52
C SER A 33 7.66 6.29 8.33
N ARG A 34 8.78 6.41 7.63
CA ARG A 34 9.10 5.54 6.48
C ARG A 34 9.21 4.08 6.90
N GLU A 35 10.00 3.81 7.95
CA GLU A 35 10.24 2.46 8.45
C GLU A 35 8.95 1.83 8.97
N ARG A 36 8.16 2.58 9.73
CA ARG A 36 6.87 2.13 10.24
C ARG A 36 5.88 1.85 9.11
N ALA A 37 5.76 2.75 8.13
CA ALA A 37 4.89 2.56 6.98
C ALA A 37 5.32 1.34 6.16
N ARG A 38 6.62 1.20 5.88
CA ARG A 38 7.19 0.04 5.18
C ARG A 38 6.87 -1.26 5.90
N GLY A 39 7.17 -1.34 7.19
CA GLY A 39 6.91 -2.53 8.00
C GLY A 39 5.43 -2.91 8.01
N MET A 40 4.54 -1.92 8.14
CA MET A 40 3.10 -2.12 8.13
C MET A 40 2.60 -2.66 6.78
N VAL A 41 2.96 -2.04 5.65
CA VAL A 41 2.46 -2.48 4.34
C VAL A 41 3.06 -3.80 3.88
N MET A 42 4.30 -4.12 4.27
CA MET A 42 4.89 -5.45 4.06
C MET A 42 4.18 -6.53 4.88
N GLY A 43 3.94 -6.27 6.16
CA GLY A 43 3.18 -7.17 7.02
C GLY A 43 1.76 -7.39 6.52
N LEU A 44 1.11 -6.34 6.02
CA LEU A 44 -0.22 -6.44 5.42
C LEU A 44 -0.22 -7.35 4.19
N GLN A 45 0.79 -7.28 3.32
CA GLN A 45 0.93 -8.22 2.20
C GLN A 45 1.04 -9.66 2.69
N ASP A 46 1.85 -9.91 3.73
CA ASP A 46 2.06 -11.26 4.27
C ASP A 46 0.76 -11.82 4.86
N GLU A 47 0.03 -11.04 5.64
CA GLU A 47 -1.25 -11.42 6.24
C GLU A 47 -2.33 -11.69 5.18
N ILE A 48 -2.44 -10.81 4.17
CA ILE A 48 -3.39 -10.99 3.06
C ILE A 48 -3.11 -12.28 2.31
N CYS A 49 -1.86 -12.51 1.91
CA CYS A 49 -1.48 -13.71 1.16
C CYS A 49 -1.75 -14.99 1.96
N THR A 50 -1.42 -14.98 3.25
CA THR A 50 -1.68 -16.11 4.16
C THR A 50 -3.18 -16.39 4.28
N GLY A 51 -3.99 -15.34 4.51
CA GLY A 51 -5.43 -15.46 4.65
C GLY A 51 -6.12 -15.93 3.37
N LEU A 52 -5.69 -15.42 2.22
CA LEU A 52 -6.26 -15.80 0.92
C LEU A 52 -5.86 -17.23 0.53
N ALA A 53 -4.63 -17.64 0.78
CA ALA A 53 -4.19 -19.02 0.53
C ALA A 53 -4.94 -20.03 1.41
N ALA A 54 -5.19 -19.69 2.67
CA ALA A 54 -5.98 -20.50 3.58
C ALA A 54 -7.46 -20.59 3.16
N LEU A 55 -8.04 -19.49 2.64
CA LEU A 55 -9.41 -19.47 2.14
C LEU A 55 -9.55 -20.26 0.84
N ASP A 56 -8.59 -20.15 -0.06
CA ASP A 56 -8.58 -20.92 -1.32
C ASP A 56 -8.38 -22.41 -1.08
N GLY A 57 -7.48 -22.78 -0.18
CA GLY A 57 -7.16 -24.15 0.21
C GLY A 57 -6.15 -24.85 -0.71
N GLU A 58 -6.16 -24.58 -2.00
CA GLU A 58 -5.31 -25.21 -3.03
C GLU A 58 -4.30 -24.21 -3.62
N GLY A 59 -4.77 -22.99 -3.94
CA GLY A 59 -3.95 -21.96 -4.56
C GLY A 59 -2.78 -21.52 -3.68
N ARG A 60 -1.65 -21.19 -4.33
CA ARG A 60 -0.44 -20.71 -3.67
C ARG A 60 0.03 -19.42 -4.36
N PHE A 61 0.60 -18.53 -3.57
CA PHE A 61 1.23 -17.33 -4.10
C PHE A 61 2.67 -17.62 -4.52
N ASN A 62 2.99 -17.31 -5.76
CA ASN A 62 4.36 -17.24 -6.26
C ASN A 62 4.88 -15.82 -6.04
N GLU A 63 6.08 -15.70 -5.51
CA GLU A 63 6.71 -14.43 -5.18
C GLU A 63 7.82 -14.10 -6.19
N GLU A 64 7.82 -12.85 -6.64
CA GLU A 64 8.88 -12.24 -7.44
C GLU A 64 9.26 -10.90 -6.83
N SER A 65 10.56 -10.69 -6.60
CA SER A 65 11.11 -9.40 -6.18
C SER A 65 11.73 -8.68 -7.36
N TRP A 66 11.62 -7.36 -7.35
CA TRP A 66 12.18 -6.50 -8.40
C TRP A 66 12.80 -5.25 -7.78
N GLU A 67 13.78 -4.68 -8.48
CA GLU A 67 14.48 -3.46 -8.09
C GLU A 67 14.41 -2.43 -9.20
N ARG A 68 14.51 -1.15 -8.83
CA ARG A 68 14.54 -0.03 -9.78
C ARG A 68 15.93 0.60 -9.80
N PRO A 69 16.45 0.94 -10.99
CA PRO A 69 17.71 1.66 -11.11
C PRO A 69 17.73 3.01 -10.37
N GLU A 70 16.58 3.68 -10.31
CA GLU A 70 16.42 4.99 -9.65
C GLU A 70 16.25 4.89 -8.13
N GLY A 71 16.29 3.68 -7.60
CA GLY A 71 16.11 3.37 -6.18
C GLY A 71 14.71 2.88 -5.82
N GLY A 72 14.70 1.94 -4.89
CA GLY A 72 13.51 1.24 -4.46
C GLY A 72 13.29 -0.06 -5.21
N GLY A 73 12.17 -0.70 -4.93
CA GLY A 73 11.82 -2.00 -5.48
C GLY A 73 10.46 -2.46 -5.01
N GLY A 74 10.21 -3.74 -5.12
CA GLY A 74 8.97 -4.31 -4.67
C GLY A 74 9.00 -5.83 -4.63
N ARG A 75 7.90 -6.37 -4.14
CA ARG A 75 7.65 -7.79 -4.01
C ARG A 75 6.24 -8.08 -4.51
N SER A 76 6.14 -8.74 -5.64
CA SER A 76 4.88 -9.16 -6.24
C SER A 76 4.57 -10.59 -5.86
N ARG A 77 3.35 -10.84 -5.41
CA ARG A 77 2.86 -12.18 -5.12
C ARG A 77 1.62 -12.45 -5.95
N VAL A 78 1.67 -13.50 -6.76
CA VAL A 78 0.60 -13.85 -7.69
C VAL A 78 0.13 -15.28 -7.44
N MET A 79 -1.18 -15.44 -7.24
CA MET A 79 -1.89 -16.72 -7.24
C MET A 79 -2.59 -16.89 -8.59
N ARG A 80 -2.52 -18.09 -9.15
CA ARG A 80 -3.24 -18.49 -10.37
C ARG A 80 -3.87 -19.85 -10.16
N GLU A 81 -4.97 -20.08 -10.89
CA GLU A 81 -5.66 -21.37 -10.93
C GLU A 81 -6.03 -21.93 -9.55
N GLY A 82 -6.37 -21.06 -8.59
CA GLY A 82 -6.88 -21.47 -7.30
C GLY A 82 -8.29 -22.05 -7.38
N ARG A 83 -8.72 -22.71 -6.33
CA ARG A 83 -10.08 -23.31 -6.25
C ARG A 83 -11.17 -22.24 -6.12
N VAL A 84 -10.92 -21.18 -5.35
CA VAL A 84 -11.84 -20.05 -5.11
C VAL A 84 -11.47 -18.86 -5.97
N PHE A 85 -10.19 -18.56 -6.10
CA PHE A 85 -9.67 -17.43 -6.88
C PHE A 85 -9.05 -17.94 -8.18
N GLU A 86 -9.60 -17.51 -9.32
CA GLU A 86 -9.01 -17.78 -10.62
C GLU A 86 -7.63 -17.18 -10.73
N GLN A 87 -7.50 -15.92 -10.28
CA GLN A 87 -6.21 -15.26 -10.09
C GLN A 87 -6.30 -14.16 -9.04
N GLY A 88 -5.16 -13.86 -8.44
CA GLY A 88 -5.01 -12.76 -7.49
C GLY A 88 -3.58 -12.25 -7.47
N GLY A 89 -3.44 -10.94 -7.32
CA GLY A 89 -2.14 -10.30 -7.14
C GLY A 89 -2.13 -9.46 -5.86
N VAL A 90 -1.08 -9.61 -5.06
CA VAL A 90 -0.83 -8.78 -3.87
C VAL A 90 0.59 -8.23 -4.00
N ASN A 91 0.71 -6.92 -4.17
CA ASN A 91 1.97 -6.28 -4.50
C ASN A 91 2.38 -5.31 -3.39
N PHE A 92 3.59 -5.45 -2.89
CA PHE A 92 4.29 -4.45 -2.11
C PHE A 92 5.21 -3.66 -3.03
N SER A 93 5.31 -2.34 -2.81
CA SER A 93 6.29 -1.48 -3.48
C SER A 93 6.85 -0.45 -2.51
N GLU A 94 8.12 -0.14 -2.70
CA GLU A 94 8.81 0.98 -2.07
C GLU A 94 9.62 1.69 -3.16
N VAL A 95 9.33 2.95 -3.38
CA VAL A 95 9.93 3.73 -4.47
C VAL A 95 10.28 5.13 -3.99
N GLN A 96 11.32 5.69 -4.57
CA GLN A 96 11.78 7.03 -4.24
C GLN A 96 12.33 7.73 -5.50
N GLY A 97 12.49 9.03 -5.40
CA GLY A 97 13.06 9.83 -6.48
C GLY A 97 13.40 11.24 -6.03
N GLN A 98 14.18 11.94 -6.88
CA GLN A 98 14.61 13.31 -6.59
C GLN A 98 13.58 14.34 -7.06
N GLU A 99 12.85 14.04 -8.14
CA GLU A 99 11.89 14.93 -8.74
C GLU A 99 10.50 14.31 -8.77
N LEU A 100 9.51 15.12 -8.42
CA LEU A 100 8.11 14.71 -8.48
C LEU A 100 7.53 14.92 -9.87
N PRO A 101 6.63 14.03 -10.31
CA PRO A 101 5.86 14.24 -11.53
C PRO A 101 5.10 15.59 -11.51
N PRO A 102 5.03 16.29 -12.65
CA PRO A 102 4.34 17.59 -12.74
C PRO A 102 2.87 17.55 -12.28
N SER A 103 2.21 16.42 -12.43
CA SER A 103 0.83 16.21 -11.96
C SER A 103 0.69 16.33 -10.44
N ILE A 104 1.68 15.86 -9.68
CA ILE A 104 1.69 15.98 -8.21
C ILE A 104 2.03 17.42 -7.82
N LEU A 105 3.04 18.02 -8.45
CA LEU A 105 3.45 19.40 -8.18
C LEU A 105 2.34 20.41 -8.47
N LYS A 106 1.48 20.14 -9.42
CA LYS A 106 0.30 20.98 -9.72
C LYS A 106 -0.70 21.00 -8.55
N GLN A 107 -0.82 19.89 -7.82
CA GLN A 107 -1.74 19.77 -6.67
C GLN A 107 -1.07 20.12 -5.34
N ARG A 108 0.24 19.93 -5.26
CA ARG A 108 1.07 20.12 -4.06
C ARG A 108 2.35 20.87 -4.41
N PRO A 109 2.25 22.19 -4.72
CA PRO A 109 3.41 23.00 -5.11
C PRO A 109 4.46 23.11 -4.00
N GLU A 110 4.06 22.95 -2.74
CA GLU A 110 4.94 22.94 -1.56
C GLU A 110 5.93 21.76 -1.52
N ALA A 111 5.66 20.69 -2.29
CA ALA A 111 6.58 19.56 -2.44
C ALA A 111 7.71 19.80 -3.45
N LYS A 112 7.72 20.96 -4.14
CA LYS A 112 8.72 21.26 -5.17
C LYS A 112 10.13 21.33 -4.58
N GLY A 113 11.06 20.65 -5.24
CA GLY A 113 12.47 20.64 -4.84
C GLY A 113 12.81 19.69 -3.69
N HIS A 114 11.83 18.91 -3.22
CA HIS A 114 12.07 17.89 -2.22
C HIS A 114 12.13 16.50 -2.86
N PRO A 115 13.08 15.65 -2.42
CA PRO A 115 13.05 14.24 -2.76
C PRO A 115 11.77 13.61 -2.18
N TRP A 116 11.26 12.59 -2.86
CA TRP A 116 10.03 11.92 -2.46
C TRP A 116 10.25 10.44 -2.17
N PHE A 117 9.39 9.92 -1.33
CA PHE A 117 9.32 8.51 -0.97
C PHE A 117 7.87 8.05 -0.98
N ALA A 118 7.63 6.84 -1.46
CA ALA A 118 6.32 6.20 -1.39
C ALA A 118 6.48 4.71 -1.12
N THR A 119 5.65 4.16 -0.24
CA THR A 119 5.56 2.72 -0.01
C THR A 119 4.10 2.33 0.14
N GLY A 120 3.76 1.13 -0.33
CA GLY A 120 2.37 0.69 -0.27
C GLY A 120 2.18 -0.77 -0.62
N THR A 121 0.98 -1.24 -0.33
CA THR A 121 0.49 -2.57 -0.75
C THR A 121 -0.80 -2.40 -1.52
N SER A 122 -0.88 -3.07 -2.66
CA SER A 122 -2.09 -3.17 -3.47
C SER A 122 -2.48 -4.62 -3.71
N MET A 123 -3.76 -4.86 -3.86
CA MET A 123 -4.30 -6.18 -4.13
C MET A 123 -5.41 -6.09 -5.19
N VAL A 124 -5.45 -7.07 -6.07
CA VAL A 124 -6.61 -7.35 -6.92
C VAL A 124 -6.91 -8.84 -6.87
N LEU A 125 -8.19 -9.19 -6.77
CA LEU A 125 -8.66 -10.57 -6.73
C LEU A 125 -9.75 -10.80 -7.75
N HIS A 126 -9.62 -11.86 -8.55
CA HIS A 126 -10.62 -12.33 -9.48
C HIS A 126 -11.17 -13.67 -8.98
N PRO A 127 -12.38 -13.70 -8.40
CA PRO A 127 -13.03 -14.95 -8.03
C PRO A 127 -13.32 -15.81 -9.26
N ARG A 128 -13.24 -17.14 -9.10
CA ARG A 128 -13.60 -18.08 -10.16
C ARG A 128 -15.09 -18.05 -10.50
N ASN A 129 -15.92 -17.74 -9.50
CA ASN A 129 -17.36 -17.58 -9.72
C ASN A 129 -17.63 -16.19 -10.36
N PRO A 130 -18.16 -16.12 -11.59
CA PRO A 130 -18.39 -14.88 -12.32
C PRO A 130 -19.46 -13.97 -11.68
N PHE A 131 -20.28 -14.48 -10.77
CA PHE A 131 -21.28 -13.70 -10.02
C PHE A 131 -20.71 -13.01 -8.78
N ILE A 132 -19.46 -13.26 -8.43
CA ILE A 132 -18.77 -12.59 -7.32
C ILE A 132 -17.87 -11.49 -7.92
N PRO A 133 -18.04 -10.23 -7.48
CA PRO A 133 -17.28 -9.12 -8.04
C PRO A 133 -15.78 -9.21 -7.71
N THR A 134 -14.97 -8.71 -8.62
CA THR A 134 -13.54 -8.45 -8.41
C THR A 134 -13.34 -7.50 -7.23
N VAL A 135 -12.32 -7.76 -6.43
CA VAL A 135 -11.95 -6.92 -5.28
C VAL A 135 -10.61 -6.25 -5.55
N HIS A 136 -10.54 -4.95 -5.28
CA HIS A 136 -9.31 -4.17 -5.32
C HIS A 136 -9.15 -3.40 -4.01
N LEU A 137 -7.90 -3.33 -3.52
CA LEU A 137 -7.51 -2.42 -2.45
C LEU A 137 -6.12 -1.84 -2.73
N ASN A 138 -5.86 -0.67 -2.15
CA ASN A 138 -4.55 -0.03 -2.19
C ASN A 138 -4.37 0.77 -0.90
N TYR A 139 -3.25 0.56 -0.21
CA TYR A 139 -2.79 1.40 0.90
C TYR A 139 -1.42 1.95 0.57
N ARG A 140 -1.25 3.25 0.78
CA ARG A 140 -0.01 3.95 0.43
C ARG A 140 0.37 4.99 1.46
N TYR A 141 1.64 5.00 1.82
CA TYR A 141 2.32 6.12 2.44
C TYR A 141 3.10 6.89 1.38
N PHE A 142 3.04 8.21 1.46
CA PHE A 142 3.78 9.12 0.60
C PHE A 142 4.34 10.25 1.43
N GLU A 143 5.56 10.71 1.09
CA GLU A 143 6.12 11.95 1.61
C GLU A 143 7.04 12.65 0.60
N ALA A 144 7.07 13.99 0.66
CA ALA A 144 7.98 14.84 -0.08
C ALA A 144 8.16 16.17 0.70
N GLY A 145 9.26 16.29 1.47
CA GLY A 145 9.46 17.40 2.37
C GLY A 145 8.32 17.54 3.39
N PRO A 146 7.62 18.70 3.43
CA PRO A 146 6.52 18.91 4.37
C PRO A 146 5.21 18.23 3.99
N VAL A 147 5.14 17.69 2.79
CA VAL A 147 3.93 16.97 2.30
C VAL A 147 4.03 15.50 2.62
N TRP A 148 3.12 15.00 3.40
CA TRP A 148 3.02 13.56 3.66
C TRP A 148 1.58 13.12 3.93
N TRP A 149 1.26 11.89 3.61
CA TRP A 149 -0.03 11.28 3.89
C TRP A 149 0.05 9.76 3.88
N PHE A 150 -0.91 9.14 4.54
CA PHE A 150 -1.20 7.71 4.47
C PHE A 150 -2.69 7.52 4.19
N GLY A 151 -3.02 6.64 3.22
CA GLY A 151 -4.41 6.38 2.87
C GLY A 151 -4.56 5.26 1.83
N GLY A 152 -5.82 5.00 1.49
CA GLY A 152 -6.19 3.95 0.52
C GLY A 152 -7.67 3.99 0.18
#